data_34aaa000d16aae8182963e6981e81ad7
#
_entry.id   34aaa000d16aae8182963e6981e81ad7
#
_cell.length_a   1.000
_cell.length_b   1.000
_cell.length_c   1.000
_cell.angle_alpha   90.00
_cell.angle_beta   90.00
_cell.angle_gamma   90.00
#
_symmetry.space_group_name_H-M   'P 1'
#
loop_
_entity.id
_entity.type
_entity.pdbx_description
1 polymer ?
#
loop_
_entity_poly.entity_id
_entity_poly.type
_entity_poly.pdbx_seq_one_letter_code
_entity_poly.pdbx_strand_id
1 'polypeptide(L)'
;MKDLSKYAGIIPAFYACYDEKGDISPKAVRELTQYYIDKGVKGLYVGGSSGECIYQTVPERKLLLENVMKVAKGKLTIIAHVACNGTRESMELAAHAESLGVDAIASIPPIYFHLPDAAIAKYWNDISSAAPNTDFIIYNIPQLAGVALNPSLLATMLENPRCIGVKNSSMPVEDIEKWIHCGAKVVFNGPDEQLLGGLVSGATGAIGGTYGAMPEVYLKIFELAKSGKDLDKARELQQDACQIIYKMCSGKGNMYAMIKEILRLRGAPDIGGVRAPLYPLQPGDEAIAASCAADIDAAIAQFCC
;
A
#
# COMPACT_ATOMS: atom_id res chain seq x y z
N MET A 1 -4.51 -8.74 25.49
CA MET A 1 -4.35 -8.90 24.04
C MET A 1 -3.98 -7.54 23.48
N LYS A 2 -3.05 -7.48 22.51
CA LYS A 2 -2.70 -6.22 21.83
C LYS A 2 -3.89 -5.73 21.01
N ASP A 3 -4.22 -4.44 21.09
CA ASP A 3 -5.27 -3.86 20.25
C ASP A 3 -4.75 -3.69 18.81
N LEU A 4 -5.39 -4.38 17.87
CA LEU A 4 -5.07 -4.34 16.44
C LEU A 4 -6.12 -3.59 15.61
N SER A 5 -7.11 -2.96 16.26
CA SER A 5 -8.18 -2.20 15.60
C SER A 5 -7.66 -1.04 14.76
N LYS A 6 -6.48 -0.52 15.09
CA LYS A 6 -5.80 0.52 14.31
C LYS A 6 -5.50 0.10 12.86
N TYR A 7 -5.46 -1.20 12.57
CA TYR A 7 -5.22 -1.74 11.22
C TYR A 7 -6.50 -1.96 10.41
N ALA A 8 -7.68 -1.76 11.00
CA ALA A 8 -8.96 -1.96 10.30
C ALA A 8 -9.34 -0.72 9.51
N GLY A 9 -9.25 -0.79 8.18
CA GLY A 9 -9.62 0.33 7.30
C GLY A 9 -8.91 0.34 5.96
N ILE A 10 -9.11 1.43 5.23
CA ILE A 10 -8.47 1.71 3.94
C ILE A 10 -7.16 2.45 4.18
N ILE A 11 -6.08 1.87 3.66
CA ILE A 11 -4.71 2.36 3.83
C ILE A 11 -4.08 2.51 2.43
N PRO A 12 -4.10 3.70 1.82
CA PRO A 12 -3.42 3.94 0.55
C PRO A 12 -1.93 3.61 0.60
N ALA A 13 -1.42 2.98 -0.47
CA ALA A 13 0.01 2.87 -0.68
C ALA A 13 0.53 4.25 -1.14
N PHE A 14 1.34 4.87 -0.29
CA PHE A 14 1.83 6.24 -0.46
C PHE A 14 2.75 6.34 -1.68
N TYR A 15 2.48 7.28 -2.57
CA TYR A 15 3.26 7.50 -3.78
C TYR A 15 4.57 8.24 -3.51
N ALA A 16 5.58 7.97 -4.33
CA ALA A 16 6.79 8.77 -4.34
C ALA A 16 6.47 10.20 -4.78
N CYS A 17 7.04 11.17 -4.06
CA CYS A 17 6.86 12.59 -4.35
C CYS A 17 8.22 13.17 -4.76
N TYR A 18 8.31 13.63 -6.00
CA TYR A 18 9.54 14.16 -6.56
C TYR A 18 9.39 15.65 -6.90
N ASP A 19 10.49 16.36 -6.89
CA ASP A 19 10.62 17.71 -7.44
C ASP A 19 10.96 17.66 -8.94
N GLU A 20 11.17 18.83 -9.53
CA GLU A 20 11.53 19.00 -10.96
C GLU A 20 12.87 18.35 -11.34
N LYS A 21 13.75 18.09 -10.36
CA LYS A 21 15.04 17.42 -10.56
C LYS A 21 14.95 15.90 -10.40
N GLY A 22 13.79 15.39 -9.96
CA GLY A 22 13.60 13.98 -9.64
C GLY A 22 14.10 13.59 -8.25
N ASP A 23 14.42 14.55 -7.37
CA ASP A 23 14.76 14.32 -5.98
C ASP A 23 13.49 14.22 -5.13
N ILE A 24 13.57 13.53 -3.96
CA ILE A 24 12.43 13.50 -3.03
C ILE A 24 12.08 14.93 -2.61
N SER A 25 10.81 15.31 -2.80
CA SER A 25 10.28 16.61 -2.41
C SER A 25 9.66 16.56 -1.01
N PRO A 26 10.35 17.03 0.04
CA PRO A 26 9.80 17.05 1.41
C PRO A 26 8.49 17.85 1.52
N LYS A 27 8.33 18.89 0.69
CA LYS A 27 7.10 19.69 0.64
C LYS A 27 5.95 18.86 0.12
N ALA A 28 6.10 18.29 -1.08
CA ALA A 28 5.05 17.49 -1.70
C ALA A 28 4.66 16.25 -0.87
N VAL A 29 5.64 15.61 -0.20
CA VAL A 29 5.37 14.52 0.76
C VAL A 29 4.43 14.97 1.87
N ARG A 30 4.70 16.12 2.50
CA ARG A 30 3.84 16.64 3.58
C ARG A 30 2.46 17.05 3.09
N GLU A 31 2.38 17.68 1.93
CA GLU A 31 1.11 18.10 1.33
C GLU A 31 0.26 16.89 0.96
N LEU A 32 0.83 15.85 0.33
CA LEU A 32 0.11 14.62 0.01
C LEU A 32 -0.34 13.88 1.28
N THR A 33 0.49 13.90 2.33
CA THR A 33 0.12 13.30 3.63
C THR A 33 -1.09 14.02 4.22
N GLN A 34 -1.12 15.34 4.20
CA GLN A 34 -2.25 16.13 4.68
C GLN A 34 -3.50 15.87 3.83
N TYR A 35 -3.35 15.81 2.51
CA TYR A 35 -4.45 15.46 1.60
C TYR A 35 -5.12 14.13 2.01
N TYR A 36 -4.36 13.09 2.32
CA TYR A 36 -4.94 11.81 2.76
C TYR A 36 -5.58 11.87 4.16
N ILE A 37 -5.05 12.69 5.07
CA ILE A 37 -5.72 12.96 6.34
C ILE A 37 -7.10 13.58 6.09
N ASP A 38 -7.17 14.58 5.23
CA ASP A 38 -8.41 15.30 4.91
C ASP A 38 -9.42 14.39 4.17
N LYS A 39 -8.95 13.39 3.44
CA LYS A 39 -9.79 12.34 2.82
C LYS A 39 -10.30 11.30 3.82
N GLY A 40 -9.83 11.30 5.06
CA GLY A 40 -10.32 10.39 6.11
C GLY A 40 -9.86 8.94 5.99
N VAL A 41 -8.74 8.68 5.31
CA VAL A 41 -8.16 7.32 5.24
C VAL A 41 -7.67 6.86 6.61
N LYS A 42 -7.63 5.54 6.83
CA LYS A 42 -7.23 4.96 8.11
C LYS A 42 -5.73 5.09 8.39
N GLY A 43 -4.93 5.04 7.35
CA GLY A 43 -3.47 5.04 7.47
C GLY A 43 -2.77 5.16 6.13
N LEU A 44 -1.45 5.01 6.13
CA LEU A 44 -0.61 5.05 4.93
C LEU A 44 0.39 3.89 4.95
N TYR A 45 0.57 3.25 3.81
CA TYR A 45 1.63 2.27 3.57
C TYR A 45 2.77 2.95 2.80
N VAL A 46 3.87 3.23 3.50
CA VAL A 46 4.93 4.13 3.01
C VAL A 46 6.13 3.34 2.51
N GLY A 47 6.66 3.73 1.35
CA GLY A 47 7.88 3.15 0.78
C GLY A 47 7.70 1.74 0.19
N GLY A 48 6.49 1.40 -0.26
CA GLY A 48 6.20 0.17 -1.02
C GLY A 48 6.39 0.33 -2.53
N SER A 49 5.79 -0.58 -3.31
CA SER A 49 5.89 -0.56 -4.78
C SER A 49 5.33 0.73 -5.39
N SER A 50 4.16 1.20 -4.91
CA SER A 50 3.59 2.48 -5.34
C SER A 50 4.44 3.70 -4.95
N GLY A 51 5.27 3.55 -3.92
CA GLY A 51 6.27 4.53 -3.50
C GLY A 51 7.59 4.42 -4.24
N GLU A 52 7.67 3.60 -5.30
CA GLU A 52 8.86 3.44 -6.16
C GLU A 52 10.14 3.06 -5.37
N CYS A 53 9.98 2.32 -4.27
CA CYS A 53 11.06 2.09 -3.30
C CYS A 53 12.32 1.44 -3.88
N ILE A 54 12.18 0.65 -4.95
CA ILE A 54 13.31 -0.04 -5.60
C ILE A 54 14.24 0.93 -6.33
N TYR A 55 13.75 2.14 -6.65
CA TYR A 55 14.50 3.19 -7.34
C TYR A 55 14.97 4.29 -6.39
N GLN A 56 14.81 4.09 -5.07
CA GLN A 56 15.22 5.05 -4.04
C GLN A 56 16.34 4.48 -3.19
N THR A 57 17.29 5.34 -2.87
CA THR A 57 18.36 5.04 -1.91
C THR A 57 17.83 5.01 -0.47
N VAL A 58 18.57 4.40 0.44
CA VAL A 58 18.23 4.37 1.87
C VAL A 58 18.03 5.79 2.44
N PRO A 59 18.91 6.78 2.18
CA PRO A 59 18.68 8.16 2.61
C PRO A 59 17.37 8.78 2.09
N GLU A 60 17.03 8.56 0.83
CA GLU A 60 15.78 9.07 0.26
C GLU A 60 14.54 8.46 0.92
N ARG A 61 14.56 7.13 1.15
CA ARG A 61 13.47 6.43 1.84
C ARG A 61 13.29 6.94 3.29
N LYS A 62 14.39 7.22 3.99
CA LYS A 62 14.37 7.85 5.32
C LYS A 62 13.77 9.25 5.25
N LEU A 63 14.23 10.09 4.33
CA LEU A 63 13.74 11.45 4.14
C LEU A 63 12.24 11.49 3.87
N LEU A 64 11.76 10.57 3.01
CA LEU A 64 10.33 10.45 2.69
C LEU A 64 9.54 10.09 3.95
N LEU A 65 9.93 9.02 4.67
CA LEU A 65 9.23 8.59 5.88
C LEU A 65 9.23 9.66 6.99
N GLU A 66 10.34 10.35 7.20
CA GLU A 66 10.43 11.45 8.15
C GLU A 66 9.40 12.56 7.87
N ASN A 67 9.22 12.90 6.58
CA ASN A 67 8.28 13.95 6.20
C ASN A 67 6.82 13.48 6.28
N VAL A 68 6.52 12.20 6.01
CA VAL A 68 5.21 11.61 6.31
C VAL A 68 4.94 11.70 7.82
N MET A 69 5.88 11.26 8.66
CA MET A 69 5.70 11.22 10.11
C MET A 69 5.55 12.62 10.75
N LYS A 70 6.16 13.67 10.18
CA LYS A 70 5.93 15.05 10.64
C LYS A 70 4.47 15.48 10.60
N VAL A 71 3.67 14.92 9.71
CA VAL A 71 2.27 15.31 9.48
C VAL A 71 1.30 14.26 10.01
N ALA A 72 1.62 12.98 9.83
CA ALA A 72 0.73 11.85 10.10
C ALA A 72 0.77 11.33 11.55
N LYS A 73 1.86 11.58 12.30
CA LYS A 73 2.05 11.01 13.64
C LYS A 73 0.87 11.32 14.58
N GLY A 74 0.27 10.28 15.13
CA GLY A 74 -0.90 10.37 16.01
C GLY A 74 -2.24 10.64 15.30
N LYS A 75 -2.24 10.80 13.98
CA LYS A 75 -3.45 11.02 13.18
C LYS A 75 -3.79 9.82 12.29
N LEU A 76 -2.77 9.14 11.74
CA LEU A 76 -2.90 8.01 10.83
C LEU A 76 -2.09 6.82 11.32
N THR A 77 -2.54 5.61 11.02
CA THR A 77 -1.74 4.39 11.16
C THR A 77 -0.67 4.37 10.07
N ILE A 78 0.60 4.28 10.45
CA ILE A 78 1.71 4.26 9.50
C ILE A 78 2.38 2.90 9.47
N ILE A 79 2.38 2.27 8.29
CA ILE A 79 3.08 1.03 8.01
C ILE A 79 4.23 1.35 7.06
N ALA A 80 5.46 1.21 7.53
CA ALA A 80 6.65 1.48 6.73
C ALA A 80 7.16 0.20 6.06
N HIS A 81 7.20 0.16 4.73
CA HIS A 81 7.88 -0.90 4.00
C HIS A 81 9.39 -0.65 4.05
N VAL A 82 10.14 -1.63 4.55
CA VAL A 82 11.58 -1.47 4.85
C VAL A 82 12.47 -2.42 4.05
N ALA A 83 11.88 -3.23 3.14
CA ALA A 83 12.67 -4.19 2.36
C ALA A 83 13.65 -3.51 1.41
N CYS A 84 14.86 -4.01 1.43
CA CYS A 84 15.90 -3.92 0.41
C CYS A 84 16.36 -5.34 0.07
N ASN A 85 17.10 -5.53 -1.04
CA ASN A 85 17.70 -6.84 -1.30
C ASN A 85 18.78 -7.22 -0.26
N GLY A 86 19.46 -6.23 0.31
CA GLY A 86 20.42 -6.42 1.38
C GLY A 86 19.75 -6.39 2.76
N THR A 87 20.10 -7.37 3.62
CA THR A 87 19.57 -7.43 4.99
C THR A 87 19.99 -6.21 5.82
N ARG A 88 21.21 -5.72 5.63
CA ARG A 88 21.76 -4.60 6.41
C ARG A 88 20.97 -3.30 6.19
N GLU A 89 20.70 -2.95 4.93
CA GLU A 89 19.92 -1.78 4.56
C GLU A 89 18.46 -1.90 5.04
N SER A 90 17.92 -3.11 4.98
CA SER A 90 16.57 -3.37 5.49
C SER A 90 16.49 -3.20 7.00
N MET A 91 17.47 -3.68 7.75
CA MET A 91 17.59 -3.48 9.21
C MET A 91 17.78 -2.00 9.57
N GLU A 92 18.57 -1.27 8.78
CA GLU A 92 18.78 0.18 8.95
C GLU A 92 17.48 0.95 8.77
N LEU A 93 16.69 0.63 7.75
CA LEU A 93 15.38 1.23 7.53
C LEU A 93 14.38 0.84 8.63
N ALA A 94 14.41 -0.40 9.13
CA ALA A 94 13.56 -0.86 10.21
C ALA A 94 13.83 -0.10 11.51
N ALA A 95 15.10 0.01 11.91
CA ALA A 95 15.51 0.76 13.10
C ALA A 95 15.13 2.24 12.99
N HIS A 96 15.33 2.83 11.82
CA HIS A 96 14.91 4.21 11.56
C HIS A 96 13.39 4.38 11.66
N ALA A 97 12.61 3.49 11.06
CA ALA A 97 11.15 3.53 11.14
C ALA A 97 10.64 3.42 12.60
N GLU A 98 11.21 2.50 13.39
CA GLU A 98 10.92 2.42 14.83
C GLU A 98 11.25 3.71 15.56
N SER A 99 12.39 4.33 15.29
CA SER A 99 12.80 5.58 15.96
C SER A 99 11.83 6.74 15.72
N LEU A 100 11.12 6.72 14.58
CA LEU A 100 10.07 7.69 14.27
C LEU A 100 8.73 7.35 14.94
N GLY A 101 8.55 6.11 15.40
CA GLY A 101 7.34 5.63 16.06
C GLY A 101 6.24 5.25 15.09
N VAL A 102 6.57 4.57 13.99
CA VAL A 102 5.58 3.96 13.09
C VAL A 102 4.81 2.84 13.79
N ASP A 103 3.62 2.51 13.32
CA ASP A 103 2.77 1.48 13.90
C ASP A 103 3.24 0.06 13.55
N ALA A 104 3.73 -0.12 12.33
CA ALA A 104 4.30 -1.38 11.86
C ALA A 104 5.38 -1.14 10.81
N ILE A 105 6.23 -2.13 10.65
CA ILE A 105 7.10 -2.28 9.49
C ILE A 105 6.61 -3.46 8.64
N ALA A 106 6.87 -3.41 7.34
CA ALA A 106 6.52 -4.49 6.41
C ALA A 106 7.68 -4.79 5.45
N SER A 107 7.73 -6.03 4.98
CA SER A 107 8.79 -6.45 4.06
C SER A 107 8.30 -7.49 3.05
N ILE A 108 8.62 -7.28 1.75
CA ILE A 108 8.65 -8.38 0.77
C ILE A 108 9.88 -9.26 1.04
N PRO A 109 9.94 -10.50 0.52
CA PRO A 109 11.21 -11.24 0.47
C PRO A 109 12.20 -10.50 -0.46
N PRO A 110 13.52 -10.79 -0.37
CA PRO A 110 14.48 -10.30 -1.35
C PRO A 110 14.08 -10.74 -2.76
N ILE A 111 14.21 -9.84 -3.72
CA ILE A 111 13.91 -10.09 -5.14
C ILE A 111 15.16 -10.51 -5.90
N TYR A 112 15.00 -11.02 -7.12
CA TYR A 112 16.00 -11.49 -8.07
C TYR A 112 16.42 -12.95 -7.83
N PHE A 113 16.90 -13.34 -6.64
CA PHE A 113 17.15 -14.74 -6.32
C PHE A 113 15.93 -15.35 -5.61
N HIS A 114 15.49 -16.51 -6.07
CA HIS A 114 14.45 -17.28 -5.39
C HIS A 114 15.07 -18.02 -4.20
N LEU A 115 15.00 -17.39 -3.05
CA LEU A 115 15.57 -17.91 -1.81
C LEU A 115 14.67 -19.01 -1.20
N PRO A 116 15.24 -19.99 -0.49
CA PRO A 116 14.47 -20.97 0.26
C PRO A 116 13.81 -20.32 1.48
N ASP A 117 12.70 -20.91 1.96
CA ASP A 117 11.90 -20.41 3.09
C ASP A 117 12.73 -20.07 4.32
N ALA A 118 13.70 -20.91 4.67
CA ALA A 118 14.57 -20.68 5.83
C ALA A 118 15.41 -19.40 5.70
N ALA A 119 15.87 -19.05 4.50
CA ALA A 119 16.62 -17.82 4.25
C ALA A 119 15.68 -16.59 4.30
N ILE A 120 14.45 -16.72 3.77
CA ILE A 120 13.44 -15.67 3.82
C ILE A 120 13.00 -15.42 5.27
N ALA A 121 12.71 -16.46 6.04
CA ALA A 121 12.38 -16.36 7.45
C ALA A 121 13.50 -15.69 8.27
N LYS A 122 14.75 -16.06 8.01
CA LYS A 122 15.89 -15.40 8.64
C LYS A 122 15.96 -13.92 8.29
N TYR A 123 15.85 -13.56 7.02
CA TYR A 123 15.85 -12.18 6.56
C TYR A 123 14.76 -11.34 7.26
N TRP A 124 13.52 -11.84 7.32
CA TRP A 124 12.42 -11.14 7.98
C TRP A 124 12.60 -11.03 9.50
N ASN A 125 13.16 -12.07 10.14
CA ASN A 125 13.45 -12.03 11.57
C ASN A 125 14.61 -11.07 11.90
N ASP A 126 15.64 -10.99 11.06
CA ASP A 126 16.73 -10.01 11.22
C ASP A 126 16.17 -8.58 11.15
N ILE A 127 15.34 -8.29 10.15
CA ILE A 127 14.64 -6.98 10.00
C ILE A 127 13.79 -6.68 11.24
N SER A 128 12.96 -7.63 11.64
CA SER A 128 12.07 -7.46 12.80
C SER A 128 12.86 -7.26 14.10
N SER A 129 14.05 -7.85 14.22
CA SER A 129 14.92 -7.68 15.39
C SER A 129 15.52 -6.27 15.50
N ALA A 130 15.67 -5.57 14.37
CA ALA A 130 16.16 -4.18 14.34
C ALA A 130 15.08 -3.16 14.75
N ALA A 131 13.81 -3.61 14.89
CA ALA A 131 12.67 -2.82 15.36
C ALA A 131 11.89 -3.60 16.42
N PRO A 132 12.48 -3.84 17.62
CA PRO A 132 11.98 -4.79 18.61
C PRO A 132 10.62 -4.43 19.21
N ASN A 133 10.20 -3.17 19.16
CA ASN A 133 8.92 -2.68 19.73
C ASN A 133 7.86 -2.41 18.65
N THR A 134 8.15 -2.70 17.38
CA THR A 134 7.29 -2.39 16.24
C THR A 134 6.67 -3.66 15.67
N ASP A 135 5.40 -3.61 15.27
CA ASP A 135 4.73 -4.72 14.59
C ASP A 135 5.39 -5.03 13.25
N PHE A 136 5.44 -6.32 12.87
CA PHE A 136 5.94 -6.77 11.59
C PHE A 136 4.80 -7.38 10.75
N ILE A 137 4.73 -7.00 9.48
CA ILE A 137 3.74 -7.48 8.50
C ILE A 137 4.48 -8.07 7.31
N ILE A 138 4.21 -9.33 6.99
CA ILE A 138 4.71 -9.96 5.77
C ILE A 138 4.01 -9.32 4.57
N TYR A 139 4.76 -8.90 3.56
CA TYR A 139 4.19 -8.46 2.30
C TYR A 139 4.32 -9.58 1.25
N ASN A 140 3.21 -10.27 1.01
CA ASN A 140 3.10 -11.32 -0.01
C ASN A 140 2.65 -10.71 -1.34
N ILE A 141 3.56 -10.63 -2.31
CA ILE A 141 3.33 -10.15 -3.68
C ILE A 141 4.14 -11.00 -4.68
N PRO A 142 3.72 -12.24 -4.93
CA PRO A 142 4.51 -13.19 -5.72
C PRO A 142 4.82 -12.71 -7.14
N GLN A 143 3.95 -11.91 -7.74
CA GLN A 143 4.13 -11.37 -9.10
C GLN A 143 5.37 -10.48 -9.22
N LEU A 144 5.75 -9.77 -8.15
CA LEU A 144 6.93 -8.89 -8.13
C LEU A 144 8.11 -9.49 -7.36
N ALA A 145 7.81 -10.29 -6.32
CA ALA A 145 8.86 -10.88 -5.49
C ALA A 145 9.43 -12.19 -6.06
N GLY A 146 8.71 -12.84 -6.98
CA GLY A 146 9.11 -14.14 -7.54
C GLY A 146 8.97 -15.31 -6.55
N VAL A 147 8.54 -15.05 -5.32
CA VAL A 147 8.32 -16.04 -4.26
C VAL A 147 6.95 -15.82 -3.64
N ALA A 148 6.17 -16.88 -3.50
CA ALA A 148 4.87 -16.88 -2.83
C ALA A 148 5.01 -17.30 -1.37
N LEU A 149 4.27 -16.64 -0.48
CA LEU A 149 4.08 -17.10 0.89
C LEU A 149 3.37 -18.45 0.89
N ASN A 150 3.80 -19.34 1.76
CA ASN A 150 3.16 -20.63 1.99
C ASN A 150 2.86 -20.83 3.50
N PRO A 151 1.98 -21.80 3.87
CA PRO A 151 1.60 -22.02 5.26
C PRO A 151 2.77 -22.34 6.21
N SER A 152 3.78 -23.06 5.74
CA SER A 152 4.95 -23.42 6.55
C SER A 152 5.80 -22.20 6.89
N LEU A 153 6.06 -21.35 5.88
CA LEU A 153 6.81 -20.09 6.08
C LEU A 153 6.04 -19.12 6.99
N LEU A 154 4.71 -19.02 6.81
CA LEU A 154 3.89 -18.20 7.71
C LEU A 154 3.93 -18.72 9.14
N ALA A 155 3.79 -20.04 9.34
CA ALA A 155 3.85 -20.65 10.69
C ALA A 155 5.18 -20.35 11.38
N THR A 156 6.31 -20.50 10.67
CA THR A 156 7.64 -20.13 11.17
C THR A 156 7.71 -18.65 11.56
N MET A 157 7.13 -17.76 10.76
CA MET A 157 7.16 -16.33 11.08
C MET A 157 6.24 -15.95 12.25
N LEU A 158 5.14 -16.66 12.45
CA LEU A 158 4.23 -16.41 13.58
C LEU A 158 4.81 -16.84 14.94
N GLU A 159 5.90 -17.60 14.99
CA GLU A 159 6.69 -17.83 16.20
C GLU A 159 7.33 -16.50 16.70
N ASN A 160 7.55 -15.54 15.82
CA ASN A 160 8.00 -14.20 16.18
C ASN A 160 6.77 -13.38 16.66
N PRO A 161 6.69 -12.98 17.96
CA PRO A 161 5.53 -12.28 18.51
C PRO A 161 5.26 -10.92 17.88
N ARG A 162 6.23 -10.33 17.16
CA ARG A 162 6.05 -9.10 16.42
C ARG A 162 5.36 -9.31 15.07
N CYS A 163 5.44 -10.51 14.49
CA CYS A 163 4.76 -10.82 13.25
C CYS A 163 3.25 -10.95 13.53
N ILE A 164 2.50 -9.96 13.08
CA ILE A 164 1.06 -9.89 13.34
C ILE A 164 0.21 -10.38 12.18
N GLY A 165 0.77 -10.46 10.96
CA GLY A 165 -0.02 -10.88 9.81
C GLY A 165 0.59 -10.57 8.46
N VAL A 166 -0.29 -10.45 7.45
CA VAL A 166 0.07 -10.45 6.04
C VAL A 166 -0.65 -9.32 5.30
N LYS A 167 0.10 -8.56 4.50
CA LYS A 167 -0.46 -7.82 3.36
C LYS A 167 -0.46 -8.78 2.18
N ASN A 168 -1.64 -9.23 1.76
CA ASN A 168 -1.80 -10.23 0.71
C ASN A 168 -2.09 -9.58 -0.63
N SER A 169 -1.12 -9.57 -1.53
CA SER A 169 -1.25 -9.12 -2.92
C SER A 169 -1.13 -10.27 -3.93
N SER A 170 -1.32 -11.53 -3.49
CA SER A 170 -1.59 -12.64 -4.41
C SER A 170 -2.96 -12.46 -5.05
N MET A 171 -3.15 -13.00 -6.26
CA MET A 171 -4.42 -12.83 -6.99
C MET A 171 -5.58 -13.68 -6.44
N PRO A 172 -5.38 -14.90 -5.92
CA PRO A 172 -6.47 -15.69 -5.36
C PRO A 172 -7.05 -15.03 -4.10
N VAL A 173 -8.34 -14.67 -4.11
CA VAL A 173 -9.00 -14.02 -2.97
C VAL A 173 -9.13 -14.96 -1.76
N GLU A 174 -9.21 -16.27 -1.99
CA GLU A 174 -9.22 -17.30 -0.96
C GLU A 174 -7.95 -17.32 -0.09
N ASP A 175 -6.85 -16.76 -0.56
CA ASP A 175 -5.64 -16.64 0.26
C ASP A 175 -5.89 -15.76 1.51
N ILE A 176 -6.87 -14.87 1.50
CA ILE A 176 -7.26 -14.11 2.70
C ILE A 176 -7.71 -15.04 3.82
N GLU A 177 -8.68 -15.93 3.55
CA GLU A 177 -9.17 -16.92 4.53
C GLU A 177 -8.06 -17.88 4.94
N LYS A 178 -7.24 -18.32 3.99
CA LYS A 178 -6.11 -19.21 4.23
C LYS A 178 -5.12 -18.62 5.25
N TRP A 179 -4.73 -17.36 5.11
CA TRP A 179 -3.82 -16.75 6.07
C TRP A 179 -4.44 -16.53 7.44
N ILE A 180 -5.73 -16.17 7.49
CA ILE A 180 -6.49 -16.10 8.75
C ILE A 180 -6.52 -17.49 9.43
N HIS A 181 -6.85 -18.53 8.67
CA HIS A 181 -6.89 -19.89 9.19
C HIS A 181 -5.52 -20.39 9.68
N CYS A 182 -4.43 -19.96 9.04
CA CYS A 182 -3.06 -20.24 9.48
C CYS A 182 -2.62 -19.43 10.71
N GLY A 183 -3.46 -18.55 11.25
CA GLY A 183 -3.21 -17.83 12.51
C GLY A 183 -2.74 -16.38 12.36
N ALA A 184 -2.73 -15.82 11.15
CA ALA A 184 -2.48 -14.38 10.96
C ALA A 184 -3.58 -13.56 11.65
N LYS A 185 -3.19 -12.62 12.51
CA LYS A 185 -4.13 -11.78 13.27
C LYS A 185 -4.63 -10.58 12.47
N VAL A 186 -3.85 -10.15 11.50
CA VAL A 186 -4.15 -9.06 10.58
C VAL A 186 -3.88 -9.54 9.16
N VAL A 187 -4.88 -9.45 8.29
CA VAL A 187 -4.71 -9.74 6.87
C VAL A 187 -5.28 -8.58 6.08
N PHE A 188 -4.44 -7.97 5.24
CA PHE A 188 -4.87 -6.90 4.35
C PHE A 188 -5.11 -7.45 2.95
N ASN A 189 -6.23 -7.05 2.34
CA ASN A 189 -6.44 -7.23 0.91
C ASN A 189 -5.48 -6.30 0.14
N GLY A 190 -4.77 -6.85 -0.83
CA GLY A 190 -3.80 -6.12 -1.65
C GLY A 190 -4.30 -5.77 -3.05
N PRO A 191 -4.89 -6.69 -3.83
CA PRO A 191 -5.44 -6.37 -5.15
C PRO A 191 -6.68 -5.47 -5.03
N ASP A 192 -6.63 -4.30 -5.66
CA ASP A 192 -7.65 -3.26 -5.54
C ASP A 192 -8.97 -3.70 -6.18
N GLU A 193 -8.88 -4.47 -7.25
CA GLU A 193 -10.00 -5.03 -8.01
C GLU A 193 -10.80 -6.06 -7.20
N GLN A 194 -10.26 -6.54 -6.07
CA GLN A 194 -10.87 -7.57 -5.24
C GLN A 194 -11.21 -7.08 -3.83
N LEU A 195 -11.22 -5.75 -3.59
CA LEU A 195 -11.41 -5.22 -2.23
C LEU A 195 -12.67 -5.80 -1.56
N LEU A 196 -13.81 -5.74 -2.23
CA LEU A 196 -15.06 -6.25 -1.67
C LEU A 196 -14.97 -7.75 -1.36
N GLY A 197 -14.44 -8.55 -2.30
CA GLY A 197 -14.22 -9.99 -2.08
C GLY A 197 -13.30 -10.27 -0.90
N GLY A 198 -12.18 -9.55 -0.80
CA GLY A 198 -11.26 -9.70 0.32
C GLY A 198 -11.86 -9.33 1.67
N LEU A 199 -12.70 -8.28 1.72
CA LEU A 199 -13.39 -7.87 2.95
C LEU A 199 -14.44 -8.90 3.38
N VAL A 200 -15.18 -9.48 2.42
CA VAL A 200 -16.15 -10.56 2.69
C VAL A 200 -15.44 -11.83 3.14
N SER A 201 -14.26 -12.14 2.59
CA SER A 201 -13.38 -13.23 3.03
C SER A 201 -12.67 -12.95 4.37
N GLY A 202 -12.97 -11.85 5.05
CA GLY A 202 -12.50 -11.59 6.41
C GLY A 202 -11.26 -10.70 6.52
N ALA A 203 -10.82 -10.04 5.45
CA ALA A 203 -9.71 -9.09 5.54
C ALA A 203 -9.97 -8.04 6.62
N THR A 204 -8.93 -7.76 7.43
CA THR A 204 -8.96 -6.74 8.49
C THR A 204 -9.16 -5.35 7.91
N GLY A 205 -8.48 -5.08 6.82
CA GLY A 205 -8.47 -3.83 6.07
C GLY A 205 -7.86 -4.05 4.70
N ALA A 206 -7.45 -2.98 4.04
CA ALA A 206 -6.86 -3.10 2.72
C ALA A 206 -5.75 -2.08 2.48
N ILE A 207 -4.73 -2.50 1.71
CA ILE A 207 -3.59 -1.67 1.31
C ILE A 207 -3.45 -1.77 -0.19
N GLY A 208 -3.82 -0.73 -0.92
CA GLY A 208 -3.88 -0.76 -2.37
C GLY A 208 -3.22 0.42 -3.07
N GLY A 209 -2.82 0.17 -4.32
CA GLY A 209 -2.08 1.13 -5.14
C GLY A 209 -2.93 2.25 -5.71
N THR A 210 -4.21 2.00 -6.02
CA THR A 210 -5.14 2.99 -6.58
C THR A 210 -6.00 3.69 -5.50
N TYR A 211 -5.92 3.25 -4.24
CA TYR A 211 -6.70 3.85 -3.15
C TYR A 211 -6.40 5.33 -2.96
N GLY A 212 -5.17 5.74 -3.25
CA GLY A 212 -4.81 7.15 -3.18
C GLY A 212 -5.42 8.02 -4.27
N ALA A 213 -5.70 7.46 -5.45
CA ALA A 213 -6.30 8.19 -6.56
C ALA A 213 -7.82 8.41 -6.38
N MET A 214 -8.50 7.48 -5.69
CA MET A 214 -9.96 7.51 -5.49
C MET A 214 -10.34 7.02 -4.07
N PRO A 215 -9.83 7.67 -3.01
CA PRO A 215 -10.02 7.20 -1.64
C PRO A 215 -11.49 7.14 -1.24
N GLU A 216 -12.32 8.08 -1.70
CA GLU A 216 -13.76 8.13 -1.41
C GLU A 216 -14.49 6.86 -1.85
N VAL A 217 -14.15 6.34 -3.02
CA VAL A 217 -14.71 5.11 -3.59
C VAL A 217 -14.41 3.91 -2.68
N TYR A 218 -13.15 3.73 -2.30
CA TYR A 218 -12.75 2.59 -1.48
C TYR A 218 -13.20 2.71 -0.02
N LEU A 219 -13.26 3.91 0.53
CA LEU A 219 -13.85 4.15 1.85
C LEU A 219 -15.32 3.75 1.85
N LYS A 220 -16.06 4.05 0.77
CA LYS A 220 -17.47 3.66 0.65
C LYS A 220 -17.66 2.15 0.49
N ILE A 221 -16.84 1.50 -0.34
CA ILE A 221 -16.86 0.02 -0.45
C ILE A 221 -16.59 -0.61 0.94
N PHE A 222 -15.61 -0.09 1.68
CA PHE A 222 -15.27 -0.59 3.01
C PHE A 222 -16.44 -0.42 3.99
N GLU A 223 -17.07 0.76 4.01
CA GLU A 223 -18.25 1.04 4.85
C GLU A 223 -19.40 0.06 4.57
N LEU A 224 -19.76 -0.09 3.30
CA LEU A 224 -20.84 -0.97 2.87
C LEU A 224 -20.55 -2.45 3.19
N ALA A 225 -19.35 -2.90 2.90
CA ALA A 225 -18.92 -4.28 3.20
C ALA A 225 -18.94 -4.58 4.71
N LYS A 226 -18.43 -3.67 5.55
CA LYS A 226 -18.40 -3.87 7.00
C LYS A 226 -19.77 -3.75 7.66
N SER A 227 -20.65 -2.91 7.13
CA SER A 227 -22.02 -2.80 7.65
C SER A 227 -22.94 -3.93 7.17
N GLY A 228 -22.62 -4.57 6.05
CA GLY A 228 -23.47 -5.58 5.41
C GLY A 228 -24.82 -5.07 4.91
N LYS A 229 -25.04 -3.74 4.91
CA LYS A 229 -26.36 -3.14 4.66
C LYS A 229 -26.76 -3.10 3.19
N ASP A 230 -25.81 -2.97 2.28
CA ASP A 230 -26.07 -2.84 0.85
C ASP A 230 -24.88 -3.38 0.04
N LEU A 231 -24.81 -4.70 -0.04
CA LEU A 231 -23.74 -5.38 -0.76
C LEU A 231 -23.90 -5.24 -2.29
N ASP A 232 -25.12 -5.02 -2.79
CA ASP A 232 -25.33 -4.78 -4.22
C ASP A 232 -24.72 -3.44 -4.62
N LYS A 233 -24.96 -2.38 -3.85
CA LYS A 233 -24.31 -1.08 -4.05
C LYS A 233 -22.79 -1.18 -3.94
N ALA A 234 -22.27 -1.95 -2.97
CA ALA A 234 -20.84 -2.18 -2.84
C ALA A 234 -20.25 -2.89 -4.08
N ARG A 235 -20.98 -3.86 -4.64
CA ARG A 235 -20.59 -4.59 -5.85
C ARG A 235 -20.57 -3.68 -7.08
N GLU A 236 -21.58 -2.85 -7.27
CA GLU A 236 -21.63 -1.88 -8.38
C GLU A 236 -20.44 -0.93 -8.30
N LEU A 237 -20.19 -0.34 -7.12
CA LEU A 237 -19.07 0.57 -6.91
C LEU A 237 -17.70 -0.12 -7.09
N GLN A 238 -17.56 -1.39 -6.67
CA GLN A 238 -16.36 -2.18 -6.95
C GLN A 238 -16.18 -2.42 -8.45
N GLN A 239 -17.25 -2.65 -9.19
CA GLN A 239 -17.21 -2.82 -10.64
C GLN A 239 -16.76 -1.52 -11.33
N ASP A 240 -17.28 -0.37 -10.92
CA ASP A 240 -16.85 0.93 -11.44
C ASP A 240 -15.35 1.17 -11.14
N ALA A 241 -14.90 0.88 -9.92
CA ALA A 241 -13.49 0.96 -9.57
C ALA A 241 -12.62 0.08 -10.49
N CYS A 242 -13.05 -1.15 -10.79
CA CYS A 242 -12.33 -2.03 -11.73
C CYS A 242 -12.27 -1.43 -13.14
N GLN A 243 -13.37 -0.88 -13.66
CA GLN A 243 -13.37 -0.25 -15.00
C GLN A 243 -12.42 0.96 -15.05
N ILE A 244 -12.39 1.76 -13.99
CA ILE A 244 -11.45 2.89 -13.86
C ILE A 244 -10.00 2.38 -13.85
N ILE A 245 -9.69 1.31 -13.10
CA ILE A 245 -8.35 0.70 -13.06
C ILE A 245 -7.95 0.20 -14.45
N TYR A 246 -8.83 -0.54 -15.14
CA TYR A 246 -8.53 -1.05 -16.48
C TYR A 246 -8.27 0.09 -17.47
N LYS A 247 -9.03 1.20 -17.36
CA LYS A 247 -8.79 2.41 -18.15
C LYS A 247 -7.44 3.04 -17.81
N MET A 248 -7.07 3.19 -16.53
CA MET A 248 -5.74 3.66 -16.12
C MET A 248 -4.62 2.82 -16.74
N CYS A 249 -4.78 1.50 -16.73
CA CYS A 249 -3.80 0.55 -17.27
C CYS A 249 -3.75 0.52 -18.79
N SER A 250 -4.68 1.14 -19.52
CA SER A 250 -4.68 1.21 -20.97
C SER A 250 -3.72 2.27 -21.53
N GLY A 251 -3.20 3.16 -20.68
CA GLY A 251 -2.18 4.13 -21.06
C GLY A 251 -0.85 3.48 -21.46
N LYS A 252 -0.03 4.22 -22.16
CA LYS A 252 1.30 3.78 -22.62
C LYS A 252 2.38 3.99 -21.56
N GLY A 253 2.22 4.99 -20.70
CA GLY A 253 3.07 5.27 -19.57
C GLY A 253 2.81 4.28 -18.42
N ASN A 254 3.68 4.35 -17.40
CA ASN A 254 3.49 3.54 -16.20
C ASN A 254 2.21 3.96 -15.44
N MET A 255 1.51 2.99 -14.84
CA MET A 255 0.29 3.24 -14.07
C MET A 255 0.47 4.31 -12.97
N TYR A 256 1.64 4.36 -12.32
CA TYR A 256 1.88 5.39 -11.30
C TYR A 256 2.01 6.80 -11.89
N ALA A 257 2.53 6.95 -13.11
CA ALA A 257 2.50 8.23 -13.82
C ALA A 257 1.06 8.67 -14.10
N MET A 258 0.22 7.73 -14.55
CA MET A 258 -1.21 7.96 -14.76
C MET A 258 -1.92 8.39 -13.46
N ILE A 259 -1.68 7.69 -12.37
CA ILE A 259 -2.26 7.99 -11.05
C ILE A 259 -1.87 9.39 -10.56
N LYS A 260 -0.60 9.77 -10.71
CA LYS A 260 -0.12 11.10 -10.31
C LYS A 260 -0.81 12.22 -11.10
N GLU A 261 -1.04 12.01 -12.38
CA GLU A 261 -1.81 12.95 -13.21
C GLU A 261 -3.29 13.01 -12.79
N ILE A 262 -3.93 11.87 -12.52
CA ILE A 262 -5.30 11.83 -12.01
C ILE A 262 -5.41 12.60 -10.68
N LEU A 263 -4.46 12.42 -9.76
CA LEU A 263 -4.41 13.17 -8.51
C LEU A 263 -4.36 14.68 -8.76
N ARG A 264 -3.47 15.12 -9.64
CA ARG A 264 -3.32 16.53 -10.02
C ARG A 264 -4.62 17.10 -10.58
N LEU A 265 -5.27 16.38 -11.50
CA LEU A 265 -6.55 16.77 -12.11
C LEU A 265 -7.70 16.86 -11.08
N ARG A 266 -7.65 16.04 -10.03
CA ARG A 266 -8.63 16.03 -8.93
C ARG A 266 -8.26 16.98 -7.77
N GLY A 267 -7.32 17.90 -7.98
CA GLY A 267 -6.96 18.94 -7.02
C GLY A 267 -6.08 18.47 -5.85
N ALA A 268 -5.48 17.30 -5.95
CA ALA A 268 -4.43 16.89 -5.01
C ALA A 268 -3.13 17.70 -5.27
N PRO A 269 -2.20 17.72 -4.31
CA PRO A 269 -0.90 18.35 -4.51
C PRO A 269 -0.15 17.76 -5.71
N ASP A 270 0.61 18.60 -6.40
CA ASP A 270 1.55 18.13 -7.42
C ASP A 270 2.71 17.38 -6.74
N ILE A 271 2.84 16.12 -7.09
CA ILE A 271 3.85 15.21 -6.52
C ILE A 271 4.91 14.79 -7.54
N GLY A 272 4.98 15.49 -8.66
CA GLY A 272 5.91 15.22 -9.74
C GLY A 272 5.59 13.97 -10.56
N GLY A 273 6.52 13.60 -11.43
CA GLY A 273 6.42 12.40 -12.28
C GLY A 273 6.88 11.12 -11.58
N VAL A 274 7.18 10.11 -12.40
CA VAL A 274 7.80 8.85 -11.94
C VAL A 274 9.30 8.87 -12.21
N ARG A 275 10.07 8.12 -11.43
CA ARG A 275 11.53 8.00 -11.61
C ARG A 275 11.85 6.93 -12.66
N ALA A 276 12.81 7.22 -13.54
CA ALA A 276 13.33 6.21 -14.46
C ALA A 276 13.87 4.98 -13.70
N PRO A 277 13.68 3.76 -14.23
CA PRO A 277 13.22 3.42 -15.58
C PRO A 277 11.70 3.33 -15.75
N LEU A 278 10.89 3.75 -14.75
CA LEU A 278 9.45 3.83 -14.98
C LEU A 278 9.14 4.83 -16.10
N TYR A 279 8.27 4.41 -17.02
CA TYR A 279 7.98 5.16 -18.22
C TYR A 279 7.00 6.30 -17.91
N PRO A 280 7.34 7.58 -18.17
CA PRO A 280 6.44 8.69 -17.88
C PRO A 280 5.23 8.67 -18.81
N LEU A 281 4.28 9.58 -18.57
CA LEU A 281 3.13 9.76 -19.45
C LEU A 281 3.58 9.97 -20.90
N GLN A 282 2.84 9.36 -21.83
CA GLN A 282 3.07 9.41 -23.26
C GLN A 282 1.95 10.21 -23.94
N PRO A 283 2.16 10.69 -25.17
CA PRO A 283 1.13 11.41 -25.93
C PRO A 283 -0.19 10.62 -25.99
N GLY A 284 -1.25 11.24 -25.48
CA GLY A 284 -2.60 10.68 -25.34
C GLY A 284 -2.94 10.17 -23.96
N ASP A 285 -1.97 9.94 -23.07
CA ASP A 285 -2.22 9.45 -21.71
C ASP A 285 -2.95 10.49 -20.85
N GLU A 286 -2.69 11.80 -21.08
CA GLU A 286 -3.40 12.87 -20.37
C GLU A 286 -4.92 12.83 -20.62
N ALA A 287 -5.34 12.45 -21.83
CA ALA A 287 -6.77 12.30 -22.15
C ALA A 287 -7.38 11.10 -21.41
N ILE A 288 -6.61 10.00 -21.26
CA ILE A 288 -7.02 8.84 -20.48
C ILE A 288 -7.14 9.23 -19.00
N ALA A 289 -6.14 9.94 -18.46
CA ALA A 289 -6.15 10.40 -17.08
C ALA A 289 -7.35 11.32 -16.79
N ALA A 290 -7.64 12.24 -17.69
CA ALA A 290 -8.80 13.13 -17.57
C ALA A 290 -10.12 12.36 -17.61
N SER A 291 -10.25 11.34 -18.48
CA SER A 291 -11.40 10.46 -18.50
C SER A 291 -11.54 9.65 -17.20
N CYS A 292 -10.44 9.13 -16.65
CA CYS A 292 -10.47 8.43 -15.37
C CYS A 292 -10.88 9.36 -14.21
N ALA A 293 -10.38 10.60 -14.18
CA ALA A 293 -10.77 11.59 -13.17
C ALA A 293 -12.27 11.88 -13.22
N ALA A 294 -12.83 12.04 -14.43
CA ALA A 294 -14.26 12.25 -14.61
C ALA A 294 -15.09 11.05 -14.16
N ASP A 295 -14.66 9.81 -14.47
CA ASP A 295 -15.35 8.60 -14.03
C ASP A 295 -15.31 8.45 -12.49
N ILE A 296 -14.18 8.78 -11.85
CA ILE A 296 -14.06 8.78 -10.39
C ILE A 296 -15.05 9.77 -9.78
N ASP A 297 -15.12 11.00 -10.31
CA ASP A 297 -16.04 12.04 -9.80
C ASP A 297 -17.50 11.63 -10.01
N ALA A 298 -17.85 10.97 -11.12
CA ALA A 298 -19.16 10.41 -11.37
C ALA A 298 -19.52 9.31 -10.36
N ALA A 299 -18.61 8.36 -10.10
CA ALA A 299 -18.80 7.32 -9.11
C ALA A 299 -18.98 7.89 -7.69
N ILE A 300 -18.22 8.92 -7.33
CA ILE A 300 -18.39 9.62 -6.04
C ILE A 300 -19.77 10.27 -5.95
N ALA A 301 -20.19 10.99 -6.97
CA ALA A 301 -21.50 11.64 -6.99
C ALA A 301 -22.66 10.64 -6.87
N GLN A 302 -22.55 9.49 -7.51
CA GLN A 302 -23.58 8.45 -7.51
C GLN A 302 -23.64 7.65 -6.19
N PHE A 303 -22.49 7.34 -5.58
CA PHE A 303 -22.42 6.34 -4.52
C PHE A 303 -21.96 6.87 -3.15
N CYS A 304 -21.24 7.98 -3.09
CA CYS A 304 -20.59 8.45 -1.88
C CYS A 304 -21.27 9.68 -1.22
N CYS A 305 -22.26 10.26 -1.89
CA CYS A 305 -23.04 11.41 -1.38
C CYS A 305 -24.25 10.96 -0.57
#